data_71eec109362b45ab2a85a2d467f5b9ce
#
_entry.id   71eec109362b45ab2a85a2d467f5b9ce
#
_cell.length_a   1.000
_cell.length_b   1.000
_cell.length_c   1.000
_cell.angle_alpha   90.00
_cell.angle_beta   90.00
_cell.angle_gamma   90.00
#
_symmetry.space_group_name_H-M   'P 1'
#
loop_
_entity.id
_entity.type
_entity.pdbx_description
1 polymer ?
#
loop_
_entity_poly.entity_id
_entity_poly.type
_entity_poly.pdbx_seq_one_letter_code
_entity_poly.pdbx_strand_id
1 'polypeptide(L)'
;EPAQKMILIAELDKINSQLVSEYRPVTTIKAGFTEEKKFTLPVQDATLSGLVKFSSIHPNQSHTEQWIQNGDSIFWILNINTGGKYRVEMQYGCPAGETGSKMKFCSESGSVFFTIDQPFESEVLPQRDYVKRSESVERTWAWMEIGTINLEPGPEKLIIKLLEKKNNEAALIKAIRLIKL
;
A
#
# COMPACT_ATOMS: atom_id res chain seq x y z
N GLU A 1 6.68 -23.52 -35.11
CA GLU A 1 5.26 -23.19 -34.89
C GLU A 1 4.86 -23.09 -33.41
N PRO A 2 5.00 -24.11 -32.52
CA PRO A 2 4.71 -23.93 -31.10
C PRO A 2 5.61 -22.88 -30.42
N ALA A 3 6.88 -22.81 -30.79
CA ALA A 3 7.83 -21.85 -30.26
C ALA A 3 7.48 -20.39 -30.63
N GLN A 4 7.05 -20.15 -31.87
CA GLN A 4 6.61 -18.82 -32.31
C GLN A 4 5.33 -18.37 -31.57
N LYS A 5 4.41 -19.30 -31.31
CA LYS A 5 3.21 -19.01 -30.52
C LYS A 5 3.55 -18.64 -29.08
N MET A 6 4.51 -19.32 -28.46
CA MET A 6 4.97 -19.00 -27.10
C MET A 6 5.66 -17.63 -27.03
N ILE A 7 6.46 -17.29 -28.02
CA ILE A 7 7.11 -15.96 -28.10
C ILE A 7 6.05 -14.86 -28.23
N LEU A 8 5.05 -15.05 -29.08
CA LEU A 8 3.98 -14.07 -29.27
C LEU A 8 3.13 -13.87 -28.02
N ILE A 9 2.83 -14.95 -27.28
CA ILE A 9 2.11 -14.87 -25.99
C ILE A 9 2.95 -14.09 -24.97
N ALA A 10 4.24 -14.38 -24.85
CA ALA A 10 5.12 -13.67 -23.92
C ALA A 10 5.26 -12.16 -24.24
N GLU A 11 5.27 -11.80 -25.52
CA GLU A 11 5.28 -10.40 -25.95
C GLU A 11 3.95 -9.70 -25.68
N LEU A 12 2.81 -10.38 -25.90
CA LEU A 12 1.49 -9.84 -25.55
C LEU A 12 1.33 -9.64 -24.06
N ASP A 13 1.78 -10.59 -23.24
CA ASP A 13 1.74 -10.47 -21.78
C ASP A 13 2.61 -9.32 -21.29
N LYS A 14 3.77 -9.10 -21.91
CA LYS A 14 4.65 -7.97 -21.62
C LYS A 14 3.99 -6.63 -21.98
N ILE A 15 3.37 -6.53 -23.16
CA ILE A 15 2.66 -5.33 -23.61
C ILE A 15 1.45 -5.07 -22.72
N ASN A 16 0.66 -6.09 -22.39
CA ASN A 16 -0.48 -5.95 -21.51
C ASN A 16 -0.06 -5.52 -20.09
N SER A 17 1.03 -6.06 -19.56
CA SER A 17 1.57 -5.68 -18.27
C SER A 17 2.05 -4.22 -18.25
N GLN A 18 2.67 -3.76 -19.34
CA GLN A 18 3.06 -2.36 -19.51
C GLN A 18 1.83 -1.44 -19.62
N LEU A 19 0.86 -1.78 -20.46
CA LEU A 19 -0.37 -1.00 -20.61
C LEU A 19 -1.15 -0.91 -19.30
N VAL A 20 -1.26 -1.99 -18.53
CA VAL A 20 -1.93 -1.99 -17.22
C VAL A 20 -1.17 -1.12 -16.22
N SER A 21 0.17 -1.12 -16.24
CA SER A 21 0.98 -0.28 -15.36
C SER A 21 0.91 1.21 -15.74
N GLU A 22 0.83 1.51 -17.03
CA GLU A 22 0.72 2.88 -17.55
C GLU A 22 -0.70 3.46 -17.41
N TYR A 23 -1.72 2.62 -17.36
CA TYR A 23 -3.14 3.01 -17.35
C TYR A 23 -3.76 3.04 -15.95
N ARG A 24 -2.98 3.18 -14.88
CA ARG A 24 -3.53 3.50 -13.56
C ARG A 24 -3.64 5.03 -13.43
N PRO A 25 -4.82 5.63 -13.67
CA PRO A 25 -4.98 7.07 -13.49
C PRO A 25 -4.72 7.39 -12.02
N VAL A 26 -3.90 8.40 -11.77
CA VAL A 26 -3.76 8.96 -10.42
C VAL A 26 -5.11 9.58 -10.06
N THR A 27 -5.90 8.86 -9.29
CA THR A 27 -7.24 9.30 -8.90
C THR A 27 -7.12 10.18 -7.66
N THR A 28 -7.74 11.36 -7.69
CA THR A 28 -7.86 12.19 -6.49
C THR A 28 -8.96 11.62 -5.61
N ILE A 29 -8.60 11.17 -4.41
CA ILE A 29 -9.51 10.64 -3.42
C ILE A 29 -10.12 11.78 -2.61
N LYS A 30 -11.43 11.87 -2.55
CA LYS A 30 -12.12 12.81 -1.66
C LYS A 30 -12.29 12.17 -0.29
N ALA A 31 -11.81 12.83 0.76
CA ALA A 31 -11.83 12.30 2.13
C ALA A 31 -11.99 13.41 3.18
N GLY A 32 -12.14 13.03 4.44
CA GLY A 32 -12.24 13.98 5.55
C GLY A 32 -13.54 14.75 5.57
N PHE A 33 -14.66 14.15 5.19
CA PHE A 33 -15.97 14.76 5.33
C PHE A 33 -16.34 14.98 6.80
N THR A 34 -17.17 15.98 7.09
CA THR A 34 -17.51 16.38 8.46
C THR A 34 -18.06 15.23 9.30
N GLU A 35 -18.91 14.40 8.70
CA GLU A 35 -19.51 13.24 9.36
C GLU A 35 -18.58 12.01 9.40
N GLU A 36 -17.46 12.05 8.70
CA GLU A 36 -16.54 10.93 8.55
C GLU A 36 -15.54 10.92 9.70
N LYS A 37 -15.72 10.00 10.65
CA LYS A 37 -14.78 9.82 11.77
C LYS A 37 -13.48 9.13 11.38
N LYS A 38 -13.49 8.38 10.29
CA LYS A 38 -12.32 7.64 9.78
C LYS A 38 -12.47 7.38 8.28
N PHE A 39 -11.35 7.36 7.58
CA PHE A 39 -11.26 6.87 6.21
C PHE A 39 -10.04 5.98 6.03
N THR A 40 -10.12 5.08 5.07
CA THR A 40 -9.06 4.12 4.77
C THR A 40 -8.57 4.32 3.33
N LEU A 41 -7.27 4.34 3.17
CA LEU A 41 -6.56 4.45 1.91
C LEU A 41 -5.95 3.08 1.59
N PRO A 42 -6.60 2.26 0.75
CA PRO A 42 -6.02 1.00 0.33
C PRO A 42 -4.85 1.25 -0.60
N VAL A 43 -3.84 0.37 -0.55
CA VAL A 43 -2.64 0.55 -1.40
C VAL A 43 -2.93 0.41 -2.89
N GLN A 44 -4.01 -0.26 -3.27
CA GLN A 44 -4.41 -0.37 -4.67
C GLN A 44 -4.72 0.97 -5.33
N ASP A 45 -5.07 1.99 -4.54
CA ASP A 45 -5.33 3.36 -5.01
C ASP A 45 -4.07 4.24 -4.93
N ALA A 46 -2.95 3.68 -4.48
CA ALA A 46 -1.68 4.39 -4.39
C ALA A 46 -0.90 4.35 -5.70
N THR A 47 -0.07 5.34 -5.89
CA THR A 47 1.00 5.33 -6.89
C THR A 47 2.28 4.82 -6.23
N LEU A 48 2.97 3.90 -6.89
CA LEU A 48 4.21 3.30 -6.43
C LEU A 48 5.43 4.04 -6.95
N SER A 49 6.52 4.03 -6.19
CA SER A 49 7.81 4.62 -6.58
C SER A 49 8.95 3.79 -6.01
N GLY A 50 9.99 3.56 -6.80
CA GLY A 50 11.12 2.70 -6.45
C GLY A 50 10.88 1.25 -6.89
N LEU A 51 11.25 0.30 -6.03
CA LEU A 51 11.12 -1.14 -6.31
C LEU A 51 9.85 -1.77 -5.75
N VAL A 52 9.05 -1.02 -5.02
CA VAL A 52 7.76 -1.47 -4.47
C VAL A 52 6.86 -1.98 -5.59
N LYS A 53 6.20 -3.09 -5.35
CA LYS A 53 5.23 -3.69 -6.29
C LYS A 53 3.92 -4.01 -5.62
N PHE A 54 2.87 -4.10 -6.42
CA PHE A 54 1.64 -4.76 -5.99
C PHE A 54 1.82 -6.28 -6.06
N SER A 55 1.33 -6.98 -5.05
CA SER A 55 1.34 -8.44 -4.98
C SER A 55 0.44 -9.10 -6.04
N SER A 56 -0.52 -8.36 -6.56
CA SER A 56 -1.50 -8.84 -7.55
C SER A 56 -1.99 -7.69 -8.41
N ILE A 57 -2.41 -8.02 -9.64
CA ILE A 57 -3.13 -7.10 -10.54
C ILE A 57 -4.60 -6.92 -10.11
N HIS A 58 -5.11 -7.77 -9.21
CA HIS A 58 -6.49 -7.73 -8.73
C HIS A 58 -6.63 -6.73 -7.56
N PRO A 59 -7.35 -5.61 -7.74
CA PRO A 59 -7.39 -4.51 -6.75
C PRO A 59 -7.81 -4.96 -5.35
N ASN A 60 -8.83 -5.80 -5.25
CA ASN A 60 -9.41 -6.21 -3.97
C ASN A 60 -8.47 -7.02 -3.08
N GLN A 61 -7.46 -7.65 -3.65
CA GLN A 61 -6.50 -8.51 -2.96
C GLN A 61 -5.10 -7.91 -2.87
N SER A 62 -4.87 -6.79 -3.54
CA SER A 62 -3.55 -6.18 -3.60
C SER A 62 -3.07 -5.70 -2.24
N HIS A 63 -1.83 -5.96 -1.97
CA HIS A 63 -1.00 -5.30 -0.98
C HIS A 63 0.30 -4.91 -1.68
N THR A 64 1.12 -4.09 -1.05
CA THR A 64 2.45 -3.78 -1.57
C THR A 64 3.48 -4.69 -0.93
N GLU A 65 4.45 -5.10 -1.73
CA GLU A 65 5.60 -5.92 -1.38
C GLU A 65 6.87 -5.35 -2.04
N GLN A 66 8.01 -5.97 -1.79
CA GLN A 66 9.32 -5.53 -2.29
C GLN A 66 9.74 -4.14 -1.80
N TRP A 67 9.47 -3.84 -0.53
CA TRP A 67 10.05 -2.70 0.17
C TRP A 67 11.51 -3.00 0.56
N ILE A 68 12.40 -2.97 -0.44
CA ILE A 68 13.76 -3.51 -0.35
C ILE A 68 14.86 -2.46 -0.52
N GLN A 69 14.52 -1.26 -0.96
CA GLN A 69 15.48 -0.18 -1.18
C GLN A 69 15.09 1.07 -0.38
N ASN A 70 16.06 1.69 0.29
CA ASN A 70 15.86 2.97 0.93
C ASN A 70 15.41 4.02 -0.10
N GLY A 71 14.30 4.67 0.18
CA GLY A 71 13.66 5.58 -0.76
C GLY A 71 12.41 5.02 -1.43
N ASP A 72 12.19 3.70 -1.40
CA ASP A 72 10.94 3.08 -1.83
C ASP A 72 9.76 3.77 -1.18
N SER A 73 8.72 4.07 -1.96
CA SER A 73 7.59 4.83 -1.45
C SER A 73 6.30 4.55 -2.22
N ILE A 74 5.19 4.82 -1.55
CA ILE A 74 3.86 4.87 -2.17
C ILE A 74 3.19 6.18 -1.77
N PHE A 75 2.28 6.68 -2.61
CA PHE A 75 1.56 7.89 -2.28
C PHE A 75 0.13 7.89 -2.82
N TRP A 76 -0.71 8.66 -2.16
CA TRP A 76 -2.07 8.96 -2.57
C TRP A 76 -2.23 10.47 -2.77
N ILE A 77 -3.04 10.84 -3.77
CA ILE A 77 -3.48 12.22 -3.98
C ILE A 77 -4.89 12.35 -3.42
N LEU A 78 -5.08 13.28 -2.50
CA LEU A 78 -6.35 13.51 -1.82
C LEU A 78 -6.84 14.93 -2.04
N ASN A 79 -8.14 15.10 -1.84
CA ASN A 79 -8.75 16.39 -1.59
C ASN A 79 -9.49 16.27 -0.25
N ILE A 80 -8.94 16.90 0.78
CA ILE A 80 -9.48 16.87 2.14
C ILE A 80 -10.58 17.91 2.27
N ASN A 81 -11.78 17.47 2.60
CA ASN A 81 -12.93 18.35 2.74
C ASN A 81 -12.87 19.18 4.04
N THR A 82 -12.54 18.52 5.15
CA THR A 82 -12.42 19.16 6.48
C THR A 82 -11.10 18.76 7.11
N GLY A 83 -10.25 19.72 7.37
CA GLY A 83 -8.97 19.51 8.04
C GLY A 83 -9.13 19.06 9.49
N GLY A 84 -8.01 18.74 10.11
CA GLY A 84 -7.95 18.34 11.51
C GLY A 84 -6.77 17.45 11.85
N LYS A 85 -6.73 17.01 13.10
CA LYS A 85 -5.74 16.08 13.61
C LYS A 85 -6.24 14.64 13.46
N TYR A 86 -5.42 13.79 12.89
CA TYR A 86 -5.73 12.39 12.63
C TYR A 86 -4.71 11.47 13.29
N ARG A 87 -5.19 10.43 13.95
CA ARG A 87 -4.40 9.25 14.28
C ARG A 87 -4.25 8.41 13.02
N VAL A 88 -3.05 7.96 12.74
CA VAL A 88 -2.70 7.17 11.56
C VAL A 88 -2.38 5.75 11.96
N GLU A 89 -3.01 4.80 11.31
CA GLU A 89 -2.77 3.38 11.50
C GLU A 89 -2.42 2.73 10.17
N MET A 90 -1.48 1.78 10.21
CA MET A 90 -1.05 1.01 9.04
C MET A 90 -1.53 -0.44 9.17
N GLN A 91 -2.14 -0.96 8.12
CA GLN A 91 -2.45 -2.38 7.99
C GLN A 91 -1.30 -3.09 7.31
N TYR A 92 -0.68 -4.04 8.01
CA TYR A 92 0.59 -4.61 7.59
C TYR A 92 0.76 -6.09 7.97
N GLY A 93 1.77 -6.70 7.34
CA GLY A 93 2.38 -7.95 7.75
C GLY A 93 3.91 -7.78 7.76
N CYS A 94 4.57 -8.27 8.82
CA CYS A 94 6.02 -8.22 8.97
C CYS A 94 6.48 -9.40 9.81
N PRO A 95 7.15 -10.40 9.23
CA PRO A 95 7.68 -11.54 10.00
C PRO A 95 8.67 -11.08 11.09
N ALA A 96 8.79 -11.87 12.16
CA ALA A 96 9.64 -11.52 13.30
C ALA A 96 11.10 -11.23 12.89
N GLY A 97 11.63 -11.94 11.88
CA GLY A 97 12.98 -11.75 11.37
C GLY A 97 13.16 -10.49 10.51
N GLU A 98 12.09 -9.80 10.13
CA GLU A 98 12.12 -8.64 9.23
C GLU A 98 11.82 -7.31 9.95
N THR A 99 11.55 -7.32 11.25
CA THR A 99 11.27 -6.12 12.06
C THR A 99 12.48 -5.19 12.19
N GLY A 100 12.22 -3.91 12.50
CA GLY A 100 13.23 -2.90 12.76
C GLY A 100 13.46 -1.90 11.62
N SER A 101 12.77 -2.04 10.50
CA SER A 101 12.83 -1.07 9.40
C SER A 101 12.20 0.26 9.79
N LYS A 102 12.85 1.37 9.42
CA LYS A 102 12.38 2.73 9.71
C LYS A 102 11.66 3.32 8.52
N MET A 103 10.51 3.88 8.76
CA MET A 103 9.65 4.47 7.74
C MET A 103 9.22 5.88 8.13
N LYS A 104 8.70 6.60 7.15
CA LYS A 104 8.11 7.92 7.31
C LYS A 104 6.73 7.93 6.66
N PHE A 105 5.74 8.45 7.38
CA PHE A 105 4.46 8.86 6.81
C PHE A 105 4.41 10.38 6.81
N CYS A 106 4.07 11.02 5.68
CA CYS A 106 4.06 12.47 5.59
C CYS A 106 2.99 12.99 4.62
N SER A 107 2.61 14.25 4.88
CA SER A 107 1.87 15.13 3.99
C SER A 107 2.68 16.40 3.74
N GLU A 108 2.11 17.38 3.06
CA GLU A 108 2.69 18.72 2.96
C GLU A 108 2.71 19.42 4.32
N SER A 109 1.72 19.14 5.19
CA SER A 109 1.53 19.79 6.49
C SER A 109 2.30 19.16 7.65
N GLY A 110 2.87 17.95 7.47
CA GLY A 110 3.57 17.30 8.56
C GLY A 110 4.12 15.92 8.24
N SER A 111 4.81 15.35 9.23
CA SER A 111 5.38 14.01 9.08
C SER A 111 5.48 13.26 10.40
N VAL A 112 5.42 11.93 10.31
CA VAL A 112 5.60 10.98 11.40
C VAL A 112 6.68 9.99 10.99
N PHE A 113 7.64 9.77 11.90
CA PHE A 113 8.67 8.74 11.76
C PHE A 113 8.30 7.57 12.67
N PHE A 114 8.40 6.37 12.14
CA PHE A 114 8.06 5.17 12.91
C PHE A 114 8.97 3.99 12.53
N THR A 115 9.03 3.02 13.40
CA THR A 115 9.73 1.76 13.19
C THR A 115 8.72 0.62 13.19
N ILE A 116 8.87 -0.32 12.28
CA ILE A 116 8.08 -1.54 12.31
C ILE A 116 8.73 -2.50 13.31
N ASP A 117 8.33 -2.41 14.57
CA ASP A 117 8.92 -3.14 15.70
C ASP A 117 8.05 -4.30 16.19
N GLN A 118 6.79 -4.35 15.79
CA GLN A 118 5.86 -5.41 16.16
C GLN A 118 5.76 -6.43 15.02
N PRO A 119 6.17 -7.68 15.24
CA PRO A 119 6.04 -8.72 14.23
C PRO A 119 4.57 -9.14 14.08
N PHE A 120 4.17 -9.41 12.85
CA PHE A 120 2.90 -10.05 12.53
C PHE A 120 3.06 -10.91 11.28
N GLU A 121 2.97 -12.22 11.44
CA GLU A 121 3.01 -13.17 10.33
C GLU A 121 1.71 -13.09 9.54
N SER A 122 1.80 -12.61 8.31
CA SER A 122 0.65 -12.54 7.40
C SER A 122 0.43 -13.88 6.73
N GLU A 123 -0.55 -14.63 7.19
CA GLU A 123 -0.87 -15.97 6.70
C GLU A 123 -1.92 -15.93 5.57
N VAL A 124 -1.74 -16.80 4.60
CA VAL A 124 -2.74 -17.03 3.56
C VAL A 124 -3.92 -17.79 4.16
N LEU A 125 -5.12 -17.24 4.02
CA LEU A 125 -6.34 -17.88 4.48
C LEU A 125 -6.79 -18.97 3.51
N PRO A 126 -7.36 -20.09 4.01
CA PRO A 126 -7.93 -21.10 3.16
C PRO A 126 -9.06 -20.55 2.29
N GLN A 127 -9.01 -20.83 1.00
CA GLN A 127 -10.09 -20.45 0.11
C GLN A 127 -11.35 -21.26 0.45
N ARG A 128 -12.44 -20.53 0.63
CA ARG A 128 -13.77 -21.11 0.90
C ARG A 128 -14.62 -21.27 -0.36
N ASP A 129 -14.11 -20.80 -1.51
CA ASP A 129 -14.83 -20.85 -2.77
C ASP A 129 -14.94 -22.28 -3.31
N TYR A 130 -16.08 -22.59 -3.90
CA TYR A 130 -16.37 -23.88 -4.54
C TYR A 130 -15.42 -24.17 -5.72
N VAL A 131 -14.99 -23.11 -6.41
CA VAL A 131 -13.96 -23.17 -7.45
C VAL A 131 -12.75 -22.42 -6.93
N LYS A 132 -11.64 -23.12 -6.73
CA LYS A 132 -10.38 -22.51 -6.30
C LYS A 132 -9.91 -21.50 -7.36
N ARG A 133 -9.73 -20.27 -6.94
CA ARG A 133 -9.19 -19.19 -7.76
C ARG A 133 -7.71 -19.04 -7.45
N SER A 134 -6.88 -18.94 -8.48
CA SER A 134 -5.46 -18.63 -8.32
C SER A 134 -5.21 -17.13 -8.06
N GLU A 135 -6.21 -16.30 -8.37
CA GLU A 135 -6.06 -14.83 -8.42
C GLU A 135 -6.45 -14.10 -7.13
N SER A 136 -7.12 -14.78 -6.20
CA SER A 136 -7.59 -14.15 -4.97
C SER A 136 -7.10 -14.88 -3.74
N VAL A 137 -6.02 -14.36 -3.18
CA VAL A 137 -5.42 -14.87 -1.96
C VAL A 137 -5.76 -13.92 -0.82
N GLU A 138 -6.69 -14.33 0.05
CA GLU A 138 -6.92 -13.61 1.30
C GLU A 138 -5.79 -13.90 2.28
N ARG A 139 -5.41 -12.87 3.05
CA ARG A 139 -4.37 -12.97 4.08
C ARG A 139 -4.84 -12.32 5.37
N THR A 140 -4.25 -12.74 6.47
CA THR A 140 -4.41 -12.07 7.78
C THR A 140 -3.56 -10.80 7.84
N TRP A 141 -4.05 -9.79 8.55
CA TRP A 141 -3.39 -8.48 8.68
C TRP A 141 -3.49 -7.96 10.10
N ALA A 142 -2.44 -7.30 10.57
CA ALA A 142 -2.49 -6.50 11.78
C ALA A 142 -2.65 -5.01 11.46
N TRP A 143 -3.11 -4.25 12.46
CA TRP A 143 -3.08 -2.79 12.46
C TRP A 143 -2.09 -2.32 13.51
N MET A 144 -1.22 -1.38 13.15
CA MET A 144 -0.37 -0.67 14.11
C MET A 144 -0.61 0.83 14.00
N GLU A 145 -0.63 1.51 15.13
CA GLU A 145 -0.60 2.96 15.16
C GLU A 145 0.81 3.44 14.82
N ILE A 146 0.91 4.35 13.85
CA ILE A 146 2.20 4.91 13.41
C ILE A 146 2.39 6.35 13.88
N GLY A 147 1.35 6.98 14.42
CA GLY A 147 1.40 8.32 15.01
C GLY A 147 0.22 9.20 14.64
N THR A 148 0.42 10.51 14.73
CA THR A 148 -0.62 11.49 14.40
C THR A 148 -0.12 12.52 13.39
N ILE A 149 -1.02 12.98 12.52
CA ILE A 149 -0.74 14.01 11.51
C ILE A 149 -1.86 15.05 11.50
N ASN A 150 -1.52 16.30 11.19
CA ASN A 150 -2.51 17.31 10.85
C ASN A 150 -2.68 17.34 9.34
N LEU A 151 -3.92 17.44 8.89
CA LEU A 151 -4.26 17.64 7.48
C LEU A 151 -5.01 18.95 7.34
N GLU A 152 -4.67 19.71 6.34
CA GLU A 152 -5.38 20.94 5.99
C GLU A 152 -6.48 20.64 4.95
N PRO A 153 -7.55 21.44 4.89
CA PRO A 153 -8.54 21.31 3.82
C PRO A 153 -7.92 21.62 2.45
N GLY A 154 -8.29 20.86 1.43
CA GLY A 154 -7.81 21.06 0.07
C GLY A 154 -6.96 19.91 -0.44
N PRO A 155 -6.18 20.14 -1.52
CA PRO A 155 -5.29 19.14 -2.10
C PRO A 155 -4.20 18.72 -1.12
N GLU A 156 -4.00 17.43 -0.95
CA GLU A 156 -2.97 16.82 -0.09
C GLU A 156 -2.35 15.63 -0.79
N LYS A 157 -1.05 15.41 -0.53
CA LYS A 157 -0.33 14.23 -0.96
C LYS A 157 0.18 13.48 0.26
N LEU A 158 -0.40 12.31 0.53
CA LEU A 158 0.06 11.44 1.61
C LEU A 158 1.05 10.42 1.08
N ILE A 159 2.19 10.28 1.76
CA ILE A 159 3.31 9.45 1.32
C ILE A 159 3.75 8.53 2.45
N ILE A 160 3.93 7.24 2.15
CA ILE A 160 4.75 6.33 2.96
C ILE A 160 6.08 6.14 2.25
N LYS A 161 7.17 6.27 2.99
CA LYS A 161 8.52 6.11 2.47
C LYS A 161 9.38 5.26 3.39
N LEU A 162 10.09 4.30 2.82
CA LEU A 162 11.13 3.53 3.50
C LEU A 162 12.39 4.39 3.64
N LEU A 163 12.83 4.61 4.87
CA LEU A 163 14.03 5.39 5.18
C LEU A 163 15.25 4.50 5.37
N GLU A 164 15.06 3.43 6.15
CA GLU A 164 16.13 2.49 6.48
C GLU A 164 15.56 1.07 6.52
N LYS A 165 15.99 0.25 5.60
CA LYS A 165 15.67 -1.18 5.58
C LYS A 165 16.59 -1.90 6.56
N LYS A 166 16.01 -2.74 7.42
CA LYS A 166 16.79 -3.51 8.41
C LYS A 166 17.25 -4.85 7.87
N ASN A 167 16.35 -5.61 7.26
CA ASN A 167 16.61 -6.99 6.82
C ASN A 167 16.31 -7.13 5.30
N ASN A 168 15.63 -8.20 4.87
CA ASN A 168 15.39 -8.47 3.45
C ASN A 168 14.32 -7.57 2.88
N GLU A 169 13.19 -7.44 3.58
CA GLU A 169 12.03 -6.61 3.19
C GLU A 169 11.51 -5.87 4.41
N ALA A 170 11.02 -4.64 4.25
CA ALA A 170 10.55 -3.88 5.40
C ALA A 170 9.20 -4.40 5.91
N ALA A 171 8.22 -4.59 5.04
CA ALA A 171 6.90 -5.13 5.37
C ALA A 171 6.06 -5.38 4.12
N LEU A 172 4.97 -6.13 4.30
CA LEU A 172 3.81 -6.11 3.42
C LEU A 172 2.86 -5.01 3.92
N ILE A 173 2.39 -4.12 3.05
CA ILE A 173 1.47 -3.05 3.44
C ILE A 173 0.17 -3.18 2.65
N LYS A 174 -0.97 -3.17 3.36
CA LYS A 174 -2.30 -3.34 2.79
C LYS A 174 -3.08 -2.03 2.67
N ALA A 175 -3.04 -1.21 3.71
CA ALA A 175 -3.80 0.03 3.77
C ALA A 175 -3.27 0.98 4.85
N ILE A 176 -3.62 2.24 4.74
CA ILE A 176 -3.51 3.25 5.80
C ILE A 176 -4.91 3.68 6.21
N ARG A 177 -5.14 3.83 7.52
CA ARG A 177 -6.37 4.34 8.08
C ARG A 177 -6.09 5.61 8.86
N LEU A 178 -6.87 6.64 8.60
CA LEU A 178 -6.83 7.91 9.32
C LEU A 178 -8.11 8.03 10.15
N ILE A 179 -7.94 8.30 11.44
CA ILE A 179 -9.03 8.41 12.43
C ILE A 179 -8.99 9.82 13.00
N LYS A 180 -10.05 10.58 12.81
CA LYS A 180 -10.16 11.96 13.29
C LYS A 180 -10.20 12.00 14.81
N LEU A 181 -9.38 12.86 15.42
CA LEU A 181 -9.25 13.05 16.87
C LEU A 181 -10.08 14.22 17.38
#